data_fbdb9f40146bfa2ca5d96f3b2b7121b8
#
_entry.id   fbdb9f40146bfa2ca5d96f3b2b7121b8
#
_cell.length_a   1.000
_cell.length_b   1.000
_cell.length_c   1.000
_cell.angle_alpha   90.00
_cell.angle_beta   90.00
_cell.angle_gamma   90.00
#
_symmetry.space_group_name_H-M   'P 1'
#
loop_
_entity.id
_entity.type
_entity.pdbx_description
1 polymer ?
#
loop_
_entity_poly.entity_id
_entity_poly.type
_entity_poly.pdbx_seq_one_letter_code
_entity_poly.pdbx_strand_id
1 'polypeptide(L)'
;MHRRPSLFKACVFLFAASAAAMGVAQAADSKLDSVLARGKLIVGTGSTNAPWHFQGADGKLQGFDIDIGHMIAKGLFNDPTKVEYVVQSSDARIPNLLTDKVDISCQFITVTASRAQQVAFTLPYYREGVGLLLPANSKYKEIDDMKAAGDSLTVAVLQNVYAEELVHQALPKAKVDQYDSVDLMYQAVNSGRADAAATDQSSVKYLMVQNPGRYRSPAYAWSPQTYACAVKRGDQDWLNFVNTTLHEAMTGVEFPTYAASFKQWFGVDLPSPAIGFPVEFK
;
A
#
# COMPACT_ATOMS: atom_id res chain seq x y z
N MET A 1 -82.61 -39.23 -46.44
CA MET A 1 -82.41 -37.84 -45.88
C MET A 1 -81.49 -38.02 -44.66
N HIS A 2 -80.24 -37.70 -44.84
CA HIS A 2 -79.21 -37.91 -43.83
C HIS A 2 -78.78 -36.55 -43.24
N ARG A 3 -79.00 -36.35 -41.97
CA ARG A 3 -78.44 -35.24 -41.22
C ARG A 3 -77.13 -35.65 -40.55
N ARG A 4 -76.05 -34.97 -40.84
CA ARG A 4 -74.74 -35.13 -40.17
C ARG A 4 -74.71 -34.24 -38.90
N PRO A 5 -74.16 -34.69 -37.79
CA PRO A 5 -73.84 -33.81 -36.63
C PRO A 5 -72.49 -33.16 -36.76
N SER A 6 -72.45 -31.85 -36.47
CA SER A 6 -71.21 -30.99 -36.46
C SER A 6 -70.38 -31.25 -35.18
N LEU A 7 -69.13 -31.58 -35.36
CA LEU A 7 -68.14 -31.67 -34.30
C LEU A 7 -67.67 -30.28 -33.87
N PHE A 8 -68.00 -29.88 -32.66
CA PHE A 8 -67.39 -28.73 -31.97
C PHE A 8 -66.04 -29.16 -31.43
N LYS A 9 -64.94 -28.61 -31.98
CA LYS A 9 -63.60 -28.78 -31.44
C LYS A 9 -63.40 -27.76 -30.32
N ALA A 10 -63.37 -28.19 -29.10
CA ALA A 10 -62.94 -27.40 -27.94
C ALA A 10 -61.41 -27.26 -27.95
N CYS A 11 -60.88 -26.08 -28.21
CA CYS A 11 -59.47 -25.75 -28.00
C CYS A 11 -59.24 -25.44 -26.53
N VAL A 12 -58.62 -26.39 -25.84
CA VAL A 12 -58.10 -26.16 -24.48
C VAL A 12 -56.76 -25.41 -24.59
N PHE A 13 -56.74 -24.13 -24.26
CA PHE A 13 -55.50 -23.37 -24.10
C PHE A 13 -54.84 -23.76 -22.74
N LEU A 14 -53.77 -24.54 -22.81
CA LEU A 14 -52.86 -24.72 -21.65
C LEU A 14 -52.02 -23.44 -21.54
N PHE A 15 -52.31 -22.61 -20.56
CA PHE A 15 -51.42 -21.56 -20.08
C PHE A 15 -50.32 -22.23 -19.22
N ALA A 16 -49.15 -22.46 -19.80
CA ALA A 16 -47.96 -22.82 -19.06
C ALA A 16 -47.46 -21.57 -18.32
N ALA A 17 -47.74 -21.48 -17.02
CA ALA A 17 -47.19 -20.46 -16.14
C ALA A 17 -45.69 -20.78 -15.94
N SER A 18 -44.84 -20.13 -16.73
CA SER A 18 -43.39 -20.11 -16.48
C SER A 18 -43.12 -19.25 -15.23
N ALA A 19 -43.07 -19.90 -14.06
CA ALA A 19 -42.50 -19.27 -12.86
C ALA A 19 -41.02 -19.01 -13.12
N ALA A 20 -40.67 -17.77 -13.55
CA ALA A 20 -39.30 -17.31 -13.56
C ALA A 20 -38.82 -17.30 -12.10
N ALA A 21 -38.04 -18.30 -11.71
CA ALA A 21 -37.27 -18.27 -10.48
C ALA A 21 -36.28 -17.11 -10.61
N MET A 22 -36.67 -15.94 -10.11
CA MET A 22 -35.72 -14.85 -9.85
C MET A 22 -34.78 -15.39 -8.75
N GLY A 23 -33.66 -15.97 -9.17
CA GLY A 23 -32.56 -16.25 -8.26
C GLY A 23 -32.16 -14.91 -7.65
N VAL A 24 -32.47 -14.72 -6.38
CA VAL A 24 -31.90 -13.66 -5.59
C VAL A 24 -30.39 -13.91 -5.64
N ALA A 25 -29.68 -13.12 -6.44
CA ALA A 25 -28.22 -13.09 -6.39
C ALA A 25 -27.87 -12.69 -4.95
N GLN A 26 -27.52 -13.67 -4.13
CA GLN A 26 -27.01 -13.42 -2.78
C GLN A 26 -25.73 -12.65 -2.99
N ALA A 27 -25.69 -11.38 -2.59
CA ALA A 27 -24.47 -10.60 -2.58
C ALA A 27 -23.45 -11.42 -1.77
N ALA A 28 -22.28 -11.65 -2.33
CA ALA A 28 -21.22 -12.30 -1.57
C ALA A 28 -20.97 -11.47 -0.31
N ASP A 29 -20.85 -12.13 0.83
CA ASP A 29 -20.59 -11.47 2.10
C ASP A 29 -19.33 -10.57 1.93
N SER A 30 -19.42 -9.32 2.40
CA SER A 30 -18.30 -8.40 2.35
C SER A 30 -17.13 -8.91 3.19
N LYS A 31 -15.92 -8.56 2.81
CA LYS A 31 -14.73 -8.75 3.64
C LYS A 31 -14.91 -8.10 5.02
N LEU A 32 -15.62 -6.97 5.08
CA LEU A 32 -15.97 -6.30 6.34
C LEU A 32 -16.69 -7.25 7.28
N ASP A 33 -17.74 -7.94 6.80
CA ASP A 33 -18.52 -8.88 7.63
C ASP A 33 -17.65 -10.06 8.12
N SER A 34 -16.81 -10.61 7.22
CA SER A 34 -15.93 -11.71 7.58
C SER A 34 -14.84 -11.31 8.59
N VAL A 35 -14.30 -10.07 8.49
CA VAL A 35 -13.33 -9.53 9.45
C VAL A 35 -13.99 -9.27 10.80
N LEU A 36 -15.18 -8.68 10.82
CA LEU A 36 -15.95 -8.45 12.05
C LEU A 36 -16.30 -9.77 12.75
N ALA A 37 -16.79 -10.76 12.00
CA ALA A 37 -17.13 -12.10 12.54
C ALA A 37 -15.91 -12.83 13.11
N ARG A 38 -14.72 -12.67 12.49
CA ARG A 38 -13.46 -13.24 12.98
C ARG A 38 -12.92 -12.50 14.22
N GLY A 39 -13.32 -11.25 14.44
CA GLY A 39 -12.87 -10.42 15.56
C GLY A 39 -11.42 -9.98 15.48
N LYS A 40 -10.80 -10.00 14.30
CA LYS A 40 -9.40 -9.66 14.07
C LYS A 40 -9.15 -9.28 12.61
N LEU A 41 -8.35 -8.24 12.37
CA LEU A 41 -7.85 -7.83 11.06
C LEU A 41 -6.56 -8.59 10.70
N ILE A 42 -6.38 -9.03 9.46
CA ILE A 42 -5.13 -9.61 8.95
C ILE A 42 -4.51 -8.65 7.93
N VAL A 43 -3.34 -8.09 8.28
CA VAL A 43 -2.62 -7.09 7.48
C VAL A 43 -1.35 -7.69 6.88
N GLY A 44 -1.21 -7.62 5.57
CA GLY A 44 0.06 -7.90 4.89
C GLY A 44 1.01 -6.72 4.99
N THR A 45 2.24 -6.95 5.47
CA THR A 45 3.27 -5.92 5.64
C THR A 45 4.67 -6.51 5.47
N GLY A 46 5.70 -5.66 5.47
CA GLY A 46 7.10 -6.09 5.50
C GLY A 46 7.69 -6.07 6.91
N SER A 47 9.02 -6.30 7.02
CA SER A 47 9.72 -6.34 8.32
C SER A 47 11.13 -5.72 8.32
N THR A 48 11.54 -5.06 7.22
CA THR A 48 12.95 -4.62 7.05
C THR A 48 13.09 -3.16 6.60
N ASN A 49 12.00 -2.41 6.45
CA ASN A 49 12.07 -1.03 5.92
C ASN A 49 11.63 0.02 6.97
N ALA A 50 12.57 0.48 7.79
CA ALA A 50 12.35 1.62 8.66
C ALA A 50 12.29 2.93 7.83
N PRO A 51 11.40 3.87 8.19
CA PRO A 51 10.48 3.90 9.33
C PRO A 51 9.09 3.31 9.06
N TRP A 52 8.90 2.60 7.95
CA TRP A 52 7.60 2.12 7.46
C TRP A 52 7.10 0.85 8.16
N HIS A 53 7.89 -0.22 8.09
CA HIS A 53 7.60 -1.53 8.69
C HIS A 53 8.89 -2.29 8.91
N PHE A 54 9.28 -2.47 10.14
CA PHE A 54 10.53 -3.13 10.52
C PHE A 54 10.43 -3.80 11.89
N GLN A 55 11.36 -4.70 12.18
CA GLN A 55 11.48 -5.27 13.50
C GLN A 55 12.32 -4.37 14.41
N GLY A 56 11.78 -4.03 15.57
CA GLY A 56 12.51 -3.34 16.61
C GLY A 56 13.50 -4.24 17.32
N ALA A 57 14.26 -3.67 18.24
CA ALA A 57 15.23 -4.42 19.05
C ALA A 57 14.58 -5.53 19.93
N ASP A 58 13.29 -5.39 20.23
CA ASP A 58 12.48 -6.38 20.95
C ASP A 58 11.89 -7.46 20.05
N GLY A 59 12.21 -7.44 18.74
CA GLY A 59 11.71 -8.37 17.73
C GLY A 59 10.28 -8.12 17.27
N LYS A 60 9.60 -7.08 17.79
CA LYS A 60 8.24 -6.74 17.36
C LYS A 60 8.24 -5.86 16.12
N LEU A 61 7.21 -6.04 15.30
CA LEU A 61 6.96 -5.16 14.17
C LEU A 61 6.56 -3.77 14.65
N GLN A 62 7.16 -2.75 14.04
CA GLN A 62 6.87 -1.34 14.30
C GLN A 62 7.08 -0.52 13.02
N GLY A 63 6.57 0.71 13.01
CA GLY A 63 6.67 1.63 11.89
C GLY A 63 5.32 2.20 11.49
N PHE A 64 5.35 3.16 10.58
CA PHE A 64 4.15 3.90 10.20
C PHE A 64 3.06 3.02 9.57
N ASP A 65 3.42 2.04 8.71
CA ASP A 65 2.46 1.08 8.14
C ASP A 65 1.84 0.18 9.20
N ILE A 66 2.59 -0.14 10.27
CA ILE A 66 2.08 -0.90 11.41
C ILE A 66 1.04 -0.06 12.17
N ASP A 67 1.33 1.21 12.39
CA ASP A 67 0.39 2.11 13.06
C ASP A 67 -0.89 2.33 12.23
N ILE A 68 -0.78 2.40 10.90
CA ILE A 68 -1.96 2.43 10.00
C ILE A 68 -2.83 1.16 10.21
N GLY A 69 -2.22 -0.02 10.30
CA GLY A 69 -2.95 -1.25 10.62
C GLY A 69 -3.64 -1.21 11.98
N HIS A 70 -3.00 -0.65 13.01
CA HIS A 70 -3.59 -0.43 14.34
C HIS A 70 -4.77 0.55 14.30
N MET A 71 -4.68 1.63 13.51
CA MET A 71 -5.77 2.59 13.33
C MET A 71 -7.00 1.93 12.67
N ILE A 72 -6.79 1.09 11.64
CA ILE A 72 -7.87 0.34 10.99
C ILE A 72 -8.51 -0.66 11.97
N ALA A 73 -7.70 -1.38 12.75
CA ALA A 73 -8.20 -2.30 13.77
C ALA A 73 -9.00 -1.58 14.88
N LYS A 74 -8.56 -0.38 15.28
CA LYS A 74 -9.30 0.48 16.22
C LYS A 74 -10.67 0.86 15.65
N GLY A 75 -10.75 1.24 14.36
CA GLY A 75 -12.02 1.54 13.70
C GLY A 75 -12.97 0.33 13.64
N LEU A 76 -12.42 -0.89 13.41
CA LEU A 76 -13.20 -2.12 13.37
C LEU A 76 -13.73 -2.57 14.73
N PHE A 77 -12.90 -2.50 15.77
CA PHE A 77 -13.13 -3.20 17.03
C PHE A 77 -13.09 -2.30 18.27
N ASN A 78 -12.84 -1.01 18.09
CA ASN A 78 -12.48 -0.09 19.16
C ASN A 78 -11.27 -0.58 20.00
N ASP A 79 -10.42 -1.41 19.38
CA ASP A 79 -9.24 -2.02 19.98
C ASP A 79 -8.12 -2.12 18.92
N PRO A 80 -7.06 -1.30 18.99
CA PRO A 80 -5.97 -1.30 18.02
C PRO A 80 -5.15 -2.60 18.05
N THR A 81 -5.28 -3.43 19.09
CA THR A 81 -4.53 -4.69 19.22
C THR A 81 -5.16 -5.86 18.46
N LYS A 82 -6.40 -5.70 17.96
CA LYS A 82 -7.13 -6.71 17.19
C LYS A 82 -6.62 -6.83 15.74
N VAL A 83 -5.32 -6.94 15.58
CA VAL A 83 -4.64 -7.07 14.29
C VAL A 83 -3.59 -8.17 14.33
N GLU A 84 -3.46 -8.88 13.21
CA GLU A 84 -2.39 -9.83 12.94
C GLU A 84 -1.62 -9.38 11.71
N TYR A 85 -0.30 -9.39 11.79
CA TYR A 85 0.56 -9.02 10.66
C TYR A 85 1.14 -10.26 10.00
N VAL A 86 0.98 -10.36 8.68
CA VAL A 86 1.61 -11.36 7.83
C VAL A 86 2.78 -10.71 7.12
N VAL A 87 3.99 -11.11 7.50
CA VAL A 87 5.21 -10.62 6.83
C VAL A 87 5.30 -11.20 5.42
N GLN A 88 5.52 -10.32 4.45
CA GLN A 88 5.56 -10.66 3.02
C GLN A 88 6.61 -9.83 2.28
N SER A 89 7.10 -10.35 1.16
CA SER A 89 7.95 -9.60 0.23
C SER A 89 7.13 -8.54 -0.54
N SER A 90 7.82 -7.61 -1.19
CA SER A 90 7.18 -6.59 -2.03
C SER A 90 6.36 -7.19 -3.17
N ASP A 91 6.83 -8.28 -3.79
CA ASP A 91 6.15 -8.93 -4.91
C ASP A 91 4.96 -9.79 -4.46
N ALA A 92 4.93 -10.22 -3.20
CA ALA A 92 3.82 -11.00 -2.64
C ALA A 92 2.60 -10.16 -2.23
N ARG A 93 2.70 -8.83 -2.20
CA ARG A 93 1.62 -7.93 -1.74
C ARG A 93 0.29 -8.15 -2.46
N ILE A 94 0.32 -8.12 -3.79
CA ILE A 94 -0.88 -8.30 -4.63
C ILE A 94 -1.33 -9.78 -4.65
N PRO A 95 -0.46 -10.77 -4.91
CA PRO A 95 -0.83 -12.17 -4.82
C PRO A 95 -1.50 -12.59 -3.51
N ASN A 96 -0.99 -12.12 -2.37
CA ASN A 96 -1.57 -12.45 -1.05
C ASN A 96 -2.97 -11.84 -0.84
N LEU A 97 -3.25 -10.66 -1.40
CA LEU A 97 -4.60 -10.08 -1.43
C LEU A 97 -5.54 -10.91 -2.31
N LEU A 98 -5.12 -11.27 -3.52
CA LEU A 98 -5.95 -11.99 -4.48
C LEU A 98 -6.32 -13.40 -3.98
N THR A 99 -5.46 -14.02 -3.18
CA THR A 99 -5.67 -15.35 -2.57
C THR A 99 -6.30 -15.32 -1.18
N ASP A 100 -6.75 -14.14 -0.71
CA ASP A 100 -7.34 -13.94 0.62
C ASP A 100 -6.44 -14.37 1.79
N LYS A 101 -5.12 -14.42 1.60
CA LYS A 101 -4.16 -14.67 2.67
C LYS A 101 -4.11 -13.51 3.66
N VAL A 102 -4.40 -12.32 3.19
CA VAL A 102 -4.53 -11.09 3.98
C VAL A 102 -5.81 -10.34 3.58
N ASP A 103 -6.38 -9.58 4.52
CA ASP A 103 -7.59 -8.78 4.25
C ASP A 103 -7.24 -7.46 3.57
N ILE A 104 -6.08 -6.93 3.89
CA ILE A 104 -5.53 -5.67 3.40
C ILE A 104 -4.01 -5.76 3.39
N SER A 105 -3.38 -5.07 2.46
CA SER A 105 -1.92 -4.92 2.44
C SER A 105 -1.56 -3.45 2.65
N CYS A 106 -0.96 -3.14 3.80
CA CYS A 106 -0.39 -1.83 4.14
C CYS A 106 1.12 -1.99 4.23
N GLN A 107 1.81 -1.68 3.13
CA GLN A 107 3.24 -1.90 2.95
C GLN A 107 3.79 -0.91 1.91
N PHE A 108 3.72 0.40 2.22
CA PHE A 108 4.17 1.50 1.34
C PHE A 108 3.91 1.24 -0.15
N ILE A 109 2.68 0.79 -0.49
CA ILE A 109 2.36 0.44 -1.87
C ILE A 109 2.13 1.72 -2.68
N THR A 110 3.01 1.96 -3.65
CA THR A 110 2.83 3.06 -4.61
C THR A 110 1.56 2.84 -5.41
N VAL A 111 0.69 3.85 -5.43
CA VAL A 111 -0.52 3.87 -6.25
C VAL A 111 -0.13 4.08 -7.71
N THR A 112 -0.41 3.10 -8.55
CA THR A 112 -0.19 3.18 -10.00
C THR A 112 -1.40 2.64 -10.77
N ALA A 113 -1.60 3.15 -11.99
CA ALA A 113 -2.69 2.70 -12.85
C ALA A 113 -2.63 1.19 -13.14
N SER A 114 -1.43 0.63 -13.34
CA SER A 114 -1.27 -0.80 -13.62
C SER A 114 -1.61 -1.69 -12.41
N ARG A 115 -1.25 -1.29 -11.19
CA ARG A 115 -1.66 -1.98 -9.96
C ARG A 115 -3.16 -1.85 -9.71
N ALA A 116 -3.75 -0.68 -10.02
CA ALA A 116 -5.20 -0.44 -9.88
C ALA A 116 -6.05 -1.33 -10.82
N GLN A 117 -5.46 -1.93 -11.85
CA GLN A 117 -6.12 -2.96 -12.66
C GLN A 117 -6.28 -4.29 -11.89
N GLN A 118 -5.49 -4.53 -10.86
CA GLN A 118 -5.45 -5.79 -10.12
C GLN A 118 -6.09 -5.69 -8.73
N VAL A 119 -5.91 -4.56 -8.04
CA VAL A 119 -6.40 -4.30 -6.68
C VAL A 119 -7.16 -2.98 -6.61
N ALA A 120 -7.91 -2.76 -5.53
CA ALA A 120 -8.44 -1.45 -5.19
C ALA A 120 -7.53 -0.78 -4.15
N PHE A 121 -7.24 0.50 -4.35
CA PHE A 121 -6.47 1.30 -3.40
C PHE A 121 -7.39 2.07 -2.46
N THR A 122 -6.95 2.18 -1.22
CA THR A 122 -7.56 3.08 -0.24
C THR A 122 -7.22 4.54 -0.54
N LEU A 123 -7.75 5.48 0.26
CA LEU A 123 -7.20 6.83 0.32
C LEU A 123 -5.70 6.75 0.59
N PRO A 124 -4.88 7.53 -0.11
CA PRO A 124 -3.45 7.62 0.17
C PRO A 124 -3.22 8.21 1.57
N TYR A 125 -2.35 7.57 2.34
CA TYR A 125 -1.99 8.03 3.69
C TYR A 125 -0.64 8.75 3.73
N TYR A 126 0.13 8.76 2.64
CA TYR A 126 1.42 9.44 2.57
C TYR A 126 1.76 9.86 1.14
N ARG A 127 2.52 10.98 1.01
CA ARG A 127 3.12 11.41 -0.26
C ARG A 127 4.62 11.32 -0.14
N GLU A 128 5.23 10.52 -1.01
CA GLU A 128 6.64 10.21 -1.01
C GLU A 128 7.33 10.67 -2.30
N GLY A 129 8.65 10.57 -2.32
CA GLY A 129 9.51 10.67 -3.48
C GLY A 129 10.69 9.73 -3.35
N VAL A 130 11.39 9.50 -4.44
CA VAL A 130 12.62 8.70 -4.43
C VAL A 130 13.80 9.61 -4.06
N GLY A 131 14.64 9.14 -3.15
CA GLY A 131 15.89 9.76 -2.75
C GLY A 131 17.08 8.83 -2.94
N LEU A 132 18.28 9.36 -2.73
CA LEU A 132 19.54 8.61 -2.83
C LEU A 132 20.24 8.59 -1.48
N LEU A 133 20.60 7.40 -1.02
CA LEU A 133 21.45 7.17 0.14
C LEU A 133 22.84 6.76 -0.33
N LEU A 134 23.86 7.50 0.05
CA LEU A 134 25.25 7.24 -0.26
C LEU A 134 26.07 7.07 1.02
N PRO A 135 27.19 6.32 0.99
CA PRO A 135 28.17 6.39 2.09
C PRO A 135 28.67 7.82 2.28
N ALA A 136 28.98 8.24 3.51
CA ALA A 136 29.46 9.59 3.81
C ALA A 136 30.75 9.94 3.04
N ASN A 137 31.61 8.95 2.78
CA ASN A 137 32.85 9.07 2.03
C ASN A 137 32.70 8.88 0.52
N SER A 138 31.46 8.85 -0.01
CA SER A 138 31.22 8.72 -1.45
C SER A 138 31.94 9.80 -2.24
N LYS A 139 32.53 9.43 -3.38
CA LYS A 139 33.12 10.36 -4.35
C LYS A 139 32.07 11.24 -5.05
N TYR A 140 30.82 10.78 -5.10
CA TYR A 140 29.70 11.51 -5.67
C TYR A 140 29.12 12.44 -4.62
N LYS A 141 29.04 13.74 -4.92
CA LYS A 141 28.51 14.74 -3.98
C LYS A 141 27.12 15.18 -4.34
N GLU A 142 26.88 15.40 -5.62
CA GLU A 142 25.62 15.89 -6.16
C GLU A 142 25.07 14.94 -7.24
N ILE A 143 23.81 15.11 -7.61
CA ILE A 143 23.17 14.29 -8.64
C ILE A 143 23.89 14.40 -9.99
N ASP A 144 24.49 15.53 -10.31
CA ASP A 144 25.19 15.72 -11.59
C ASP A 144 26.50 14.95 -11.65
N ASP A 145 27.21 14.75 -10.53
CA ASP A 145 28.38 13.85 -10.46
C ASP A 145 27.96 12.41 -10.80
N MET A 146 26.80 11.99 -10.28
CA MET A 146 26.26 10.66 -10.51
C MET A 146 25.80 10.47 -11.95
N LYS A 147 25.15 11.47 -12.54
CA LYS A 147 24.79 11.46 -13.97
C LYS A 147 26.03 11.35 -14.88
N ALA A 148 27.07 12.10 -14.54
CA ALA A 148 28.34 12.11 -15.29
C ALA A 148 29.07 10.74 -15.21
N ALA A 149 28.89 9.98 -14.12
CA ALA A 149 29.48 8.66 -13.96
C ALA A 149 28.89 7.62 -14.94
N GLY A 150 27.66 7.82 -15.38
CA GLY A 150 27.02 6.97 -16.37
C GLY A 150 26.92 5.49 -15.93
N ASP A 151 27.40 4.59 -16.76
CA ASP A 151 27.39 3.14 -16.54
C ASP A 151 28.44 2.63 -15.54
N SER A 152 29.32 3.49 -15.07
CA SER A 152 30.22 3.19 -13.95
C SER A 152 29.57 3.34 -12.58
N LEU A 153 28.36 3.89 -12.52
CA LEU A 153 27.55 4.04 -11.30
C LEU A 153 26.66 2.84 -11.11
N THR A 154 26.72 2.20 -9.94
CA THR A 154 25.80 1.13 -9.56
C THR A 154 24.85 1.60 -8.46
N VAL A 155 23.56 1.48 -8.69
CA VAL A 155 22.49 1.87 -7.76
C VAL A 155 21.73 0.63 -7.29
N ALA A 156 21.73 0.39 -5.98
CA ALA A 156 20.95 -0.66 -5.34
C ALA A 156 19.50 -0.20 -5.12
N VAL A 157 18.55 -1.10 -5.36
CA VAL A 157 17.11 -0.85 -5.15
C VAL A 157 16.42 -2.06 -4.53
N LEU A 158 15.30 -1.85 -3.87
CA LEU A 158 14.39 -2.93 -3.48
C LEU A 158 13.71 -3.49 -4.74
N GLN A 159 13.73 -4.80 -4.89
CA GLN A 159 13.15 -5.48 -6.04
C GLN A 159 11.66 -5.17 -6.19
N ASN A 160 11.30 -4.63 -7.34
CA ASN A 160 9.93 -4.48 -7.79
C ASN A 160 9.91 -4.15 -9.30
N VAL A 161 8.73 -4.32 -9.93
CA VAL A 161 8.56 -4.16 -11.38
C VAL A 161 8.85 -2.76 -11.94
N TYR A 162 8.98 -1.75 -11.09
CA TYR A 162 9.25 -0.35 -11.50
C TYR A 162 10.63 0.14 -11.06
N ALA A 163 11.41 -0.68 -10.35
CA ALA A 163 12.64 -0.22 -9.69
C ALA A 163 13.65 0.38 -10.66
N GLU A 164 13.88 -0.30 -11.79
CA GLU A 164 14.82 0.16 -12.81
C GLU A 164 14.36 1.43 -13.51
N GLU A 165 13.07 1.51 -13.88
CA GLU A 165 12.48 2.69 -14.48
C GLU A 165 12.60 3.90 -13.54
N LEU A 166 12.33 3.74 -12.25
CA LEU A 166 12.44 4.80 -11.26
C LEU A 166 13.87 5.36 -11.17
N VAL A 167 14.88 4.51 -11.18
CA VAL A 167 16.29 4.96 -11.18
C VAL A 167 16.63 5.68 -12.48
N HIS A 168 16.24 5.14 -13.63
CA HIS A 168 16.57 5.68 -14.94
C HIS A 168 15.89 7.02 -15.23
N GLN A 169 14.82 7.40 -14.53
CA GLN A 169 14.25 8.75 -14.59
C GLN A 169 15.25 9.83 -14.14
N ALA A 170 16.07 9.55 -13.14
CA ALA A 170 17.08 10.49 -12.63
C ALA A 170 18.49 10.19 -13.13
N LEU A 171 18.85 8.93 -13.29
CA LEU A 171 20.17 8.40 -13.62
C LEU A 171 20.09 7.44 -14.82
N PRO A 172 19.88 7.94 -16.04
CA PRO A 172 19.50 7.13 -17.22
C PRO A 172 20.51 6.05 -17.64
N LYS A 173 21.77 6.15 -17.23
CA LYS A 173 22.84 5.23 -17.61
C LYS A 173 23.37 4.38 -16.43
N ALA A 174 22.82 4.56 -15.22
CA ALA A 174 23.27 3.83 -14.05
C ALA A 174 22.96 2.34 -14.20
N LYS A 175 23.84 1.47 -13.69
CA LYS A 175 23.51 0.07 -13.45
C LYS A 175 22.59 -0.03 -12.25
N VAL A 176 21.59 -0.89 -12.33
CA VAL A 176 20.59 -1.09 -11.28
C VAL A 176 20.67 -2.52 -10.77
N ASP A 177 21.05 -2.68 -9.51
CA ASP A 177 21.07 -3.96 -8.82
C ASP A 177 19.84 -4.05 -7.90
N GLN A 178 19.01 -5.07 -8.09
CA GLN A 178 17.80 -5.31 -7.33
C GLN A 178 18.03 -6.31 -6.20
N TYR A 179 17.49 -6.03 -5.01
CA TYR A 179 17.64 -6.84 -3.80
C TYR A 179 16.28 -7.21 -3.21
N ASP A 180 16.17 -8.41 -2.66
CA ASP A 180 14.92 -8.95 -2.10
C ASP A 180 14.47 -8.24 -0.81
N SER A 181 15.40 -7.60 -0.12
CA SER A 181 15.10 -6.83 1.10
C SER A 181 15.87 -5.51 1.15
N VAL A 182 15.31 -4.58 1.90
CA VAL A 182 15.92 -3.26 2.15
C VAL A 182 17.24 -3.41 2.90
N ASP A 183 17.36 -4.37 3.81
CA ASP A 183 18.61 -4.65 4.53
C ASP A 183 19.73 -5.10 3.60
N LEU A 184 19.44 -5.99 2.64
CA LEU A 184 20.41 -6.43 1.63
C LEU A 184 20.82 -5.28 0.70
N MET A 185 19.88 -4.42 0.33
CA MET A 185 20.14 -3.21 -0.45
C MET A 185 21.12 -2.28 0.29
N TYR A 186 20.91 -2.01 1.59
CA TYR A 186 21.81 -1.18 2.39
C TYR A 186 23.15 -1.86 2.66
N GLN A 187 23.18 -3.19 2.81
CA GLN A 187 24.43 -3.94 2.89
C GLN A 187 25.27 -3.80 1.62
N ALA A 188 24.65 -3.76 0.44
CA ALA A 188 25.36 -3.56 -0.81
C ALA A 188 26.06 -2.20 -0.84
N VAL A 189 25.39 -1.13 -0.39
CA VAL A 189 25.99 0.20 -0.26
C VAL A 189 27.11 0.21 0.78
N ASN A 190 26.89 -0.38 1.96
CA ASN A 190 27.86 -0.40 3.05
C ASN A 190 29.13 -1.20 2.70
N SER A 191 29.02 -2.23 1.86
CA SER A 191 30.15 -3.07 1.40
C SER A 191 30.84 -2.55 0.12
N GLY A 192 30.33 -1.46 -0.47
CA GLY A 192 30.85 -0.91 -1.72
C GLY A 192 30.49 -1.73 -2.96
N ARG A 193 29.55 -2.67 -2.87
CA ARG A 193 28.99 -3.38 -4.04
C ARG A 193 28.10 -2.48 -4.87
N ALA A 194 27.43 -1.51 -4.24
CA ALA A 194 26.72 -0.43 -4.90
C ALA A 194 27.22 0.92 -4.42
N ASP A 195 27.23 1.90 -5.30
CA ASP A 195 27.67 3.28 -5.00
C ASP A 195 26.61 4.05 -4.20
N ALA A 196 25.33 3.74 -4.43
CA ALA A 196 24.18 4.36 -3.77
C ALA A 196 23.00 3.40 -3.65
N ALA A 197 22.05 3.70 -2.76
CA ALA A 197 20.72 3.11 -2.79
C ALA A 197 19.70 4.17 -3.22
N ALA A 198 18.80 3.81 -4.15
CA ALA A 198 17.61 4.61 -4.44
C ALA A 198 16.43 4.01 -3.67
N THR A 199 15.84 4.82 -2.80
CA THR A 199 14.76 4.41 -1.89
C THR A 199 13.90 5.62 -1.52
N ASP A 200 12.90 5.40 -0.68
CA ASP A 200 12.03 6.45 -0.16
C ASP A 200 12.83 7.58 0.48
N GLN A 201 12.50 8.80 0.15
CA GLN A 201 13.15 9.98 0.72
C GLN A 201 13.01 10.03 2.26
N SER A 202 11.88 9.55 2.78
CA SER A 202 11.67 9.41 4.22
C SER A 202 12.63 8.41 4.86
N SER A 203 12.87 7.26 4.22
CA SER A 203 13.83 6.25 4.67
C SER A 203 15.26 6.77 4.62
N VAL A 204 15.64 7.52 3.58
CA VAL A 204 16.95 8.20 3.50
C VAL A 204 17.16 9.13 4.70
N LYS A 205 16.17 10.00 4.98
CA LYS A 205 16.24 10.94 6.12
C LYS A 205 16.33 10.20 7.45
N TYR A 206 15.48 9.19 7.65
CA TYR A 206 15.48 8.37 8.86
C TYR A 206 16.85 7.73 9.11
N LEU A 207 17.43 7.08 8.11
CA LEU A 207 18.73 6.44 8.23
C LEU A 207 19.87 7.40 8.52
N MET A 208 19.85 8.59 7.92
CA MET A 208 20.84 9.64 8.19
C MET A 208 20.76 10.13 9.64
N VAL A 209 19.54 10.24 10.21
CA VAL A 209 19.34 10.64 11.61
C VAL A 209 19.78 9.53 12.56
N GLN A 210 19.42 8.27 12.25
CA GLN A 210 19.79 7.12 13.09
C GLN A 210 21.28 6.77 13.05
N ASN A 211 22.00 7.18 12.00
CA ASN A 211 23.42 6.88 11.78
C ASN A 211 24.21 8.14 11.44
N PRO A 212 24.41 9.06 12.39
CA PRO A 212 25.08 10.32 12.14
C PRO A 212 26.49 10.12 11.57
N GLY A 213 26.78 10.80 10.46
CA GLY A 213 28.09 10.76 9.81
C GLY A 213 28.38 9.49 8.99
N ARG A 214 27.47 8.50 8.94
CA ARG A 214 27.66 7.27 8.16
C ARG A 214 27.18 7.43 6.71
N TYR A 215 26.12 8.18 6.50
CA TYR A 215 25.49 8.38 5.20
C TYR A 215 25.38 9.85 4.84
N ARG A 216 25.17 10.06 3.56
CA ARG A 216 24.81 11.36 2.97
C ARG A 216 23.75 11.17 1.90
N SER A 217 23.08 12.23 1.51
CA SER A 217 22.18 12.29 0.37
C SER A 217 22.46 13.55 -0.42
N PRO A 218 22.48 13.51 -1.77
CA PRO A 218 22.39 14.75 -2.55
C PRO A 218 21.01 15.39 -2.27
N ALA A 219 20.94 16.71 -2.33
CA ALA A 219 19.68 17.45 -2.12
C ALA A 219 18.75 17.31 -3.34
N TYR A 220 18.44 16.07 -3.72
CA TYR A 220 17.67 15.74 -4.91
C TYR A 220 16.68 14.61 -4.59
N ALA A 221 15.41 14.85 -4.92
CA ALA A 221 14.36 13.84 -4.89
C ALA A 221 13.53 13.96 -6.17
N TRP A 222 13.01 12.82 -6.64
CA TRP A 222 12.23 12.78 -7.88
C TRP A 222 11.06 11.81 -7.74
N SER A 223 10.26 11.69 -8.81
CA SER A 223 9.14 10.77 -8.89
C SER A 223 8.19 10.87 -7.70
N PRO A 224 7.47 12.01 -7.53
CA PRO A 224 6.48 12.13 -6.47
C PRO A 224 5.43 11.02 -6.63
N GLN A 225 5.18 10.31 -5.54
CA GLN A 225 4.27 9.17 -5.52
C GLN A 225 3.43 9.18 -4.25
N THR A 226 2.30 8.48 -4.26
CA THR A 226 1.45 8.33 -3.08
C THR A 226 1.43 6.89 -2.64
N TYR A 227 1.45 6.69 -1.32
CA TYR A 227 1.30 5.38 -0.71
C TYR A 227 -0.09 5.19 -0.16
N ALA A 228 -0.68 4.04 -0.46
CA ALA A 228 -1.98 3.61 0.03
C ALA A 228 -1.93 2.16 0.46
N CYS A 229 -2.89 1.74 1.27
CA CYS A 229 -3.15 0.32 1.42
C CYS A 229 -3.90 -0.20 0.18
N ALA A 230 -3.78 -1.48 -0.07
CA ALA A 230 -4.51 -2.15 -1.14
C ALA A 230 -5.44 -3.22 -0.57
N VAL A 231 -6.62 -3.36 -1.19
CA VAL A 231 -7.61 -4.39 -0.90
C VAL A 231 -7.99 -5.14 -2.18
N LYS A 232 -8.58 -6.33 -2.04
CA LYS A 232 -9.12 -7.08 -3.17
C LYS A 232 -10.23 -6.25 -3.84
N ARG A 233 -10.28 -6.27 -5.18
CA ARG A 233 -11.29 -5.54 -5.94
C ARG A 233 -12.68 -6.18 -5.80
N GLY A 234 -13.71 -5.36 -5.97
CA GLY A 234 -15.10 -5.80 -6.05
C GLY A 234 -15.86 -5.76 -4.72
N ASP A 235 -15.18 -5.43 -3.61
CA ASP A 235 -15.80 -5.25 -2.31
C ASP A 235 -15.82 -3.75 -1.93
N GLN A 236 -16.91 -3.09 -2.31
CA GLN A 236 -17.05 -1.66 -2.08
C GLN A 236 -17.29 -1.34 -0.60
N ASP A 237 -17.97 -2.21 0.14
CA ASP A 237 -18.27 -1.99 1.56
C ASP A 237 -16.98 -2.03 2.39
N TRP A 238 -16.11 -3.01 2.10
CA TRP A 238 -14.79 -3.08 2.72
C TRP A 238 -13.94 -1.85 2.40
N LEU A 239 -13.86 -1.46 1.13
CA LEU A 239 -13.09 -0.29 0.70
C LEU A 239 -13.64 1.01 1.33
N ASN A 240 -14.95 1.19 1.37
CA ASN A 240 -15.59 2.35 1.98
C ASN A 240 -15.31 2.43 3.48
N PHE A 241 -15.40 1.29 4.19
CA PHE A 241 -15.08 1.24 5.61
C PHE A 241 -13.63 1.68 5.88
N VAL A 242 -12.66 1.10 5.16
CA VAL A 242 -11.23 1.44 5.33
C VAL A 242 -10.99 2.92 4.99
N ASN A 243 -11.57 3.41 3.90
CA ASN A 243 -11.45 4.82 3.52
C ASN A 243 -12.04 5.77 4.56
N THR A 244 -13.19 5.42 5.14
CA THR A 244 -13.79 6.21 6.22
C THR A 244 -12.87 6.26 7.43
N THR A 245 -12.31 5.12 7.84
CA THR A 245 -11.37 5.04 8.97
C THR A 245 -10.10 5.86 8.72
N LEU A 246 -9.50 5.75 7.52
CA LEU A 246 -8.33 6.55 7.18
C LEU A 246 -8.63 8.04 7.09
N HIS A 247 -9.79 8.42 6.55
CA HIS A 247 -10.22 9.80 6.52
C HIS A 247 -10.39 10.38 7.93
N GLU A 248 -11.02 9.62 8.83
CA GLU A 248 -11.19 10.00 10.24
C GLU A 248 -9.83 10.13 10.95
N ALA A 249 -8.87 9.24 10.66
CA ALA A 249 -7.51 9.33 11.18
C ALA A 249 -6.75 10.55 10.64
N MET A 250 -6.88 10.87 9.37
CA MET A 250 -6.10 11.97 8.75
C MET A 250 -6.72 13.35 8.95
N THR A 251 -8.04 13.45 9.14
CA THR A 251 -8.75 14.73 9.15
C THR A 251 -9.84 14.87 10.22
N GLY A 252 -10.17 13.80 10.94
CA GLY A 252 -11.28 13.72 11.89
C GLY A 252 -10.84 13.57 13.34
N VAL A 253 -11.69 12.92 14.13
CA VAL A 253 -11.53 12.78 15.59
C VAL A 253 -10.31 11.94 15.98
N GLU A 254 -9.83 11.06 15.11
CA GLU A 254 -8.65 10.23 15.32
C GLU A 254 -7.33 10.90 14.84
N PHE A 255 -7.40 12.14 14.35
CA PHE A 255 -6.22 12.89 13.90
C PHE A 255 -5.07 12.93 14.92
N PRO A 256 -5.31 13.07 16.25
CA PRO A 256 -4.22 13.05 17.22
C PRO A 256 -3.40 11.76 17.19
N THR A 257 -4.03 10.61 16.94
CA THR A 257 -3.34 9.29 16.82
C THR A 257 -2.46 9.26 15.57
N TYR A 258 -2.99 9.69 14.44
CA TYR A 258 -2.23 9.76 13.18
C TYR A 258 -1.07 10.75 13.27
N ALA A 259 -1.31 11.95 13.80
CA ALA A 259 -0.27 12.99 13.95
C ALA A 259 0.84 12.56 14.90
N ALA A 260 0.52 11.87 15.99
CA ALA A 260 1.52 11.33 16.92
C ALA A 260 2.42 10.28 16.25
N SER A 261 1.82 9.35 15.49
CA SER A 261 2.57 8.36 14.71
C SER A 261 3.44 9.04 13.65
N PHE A 262 2.88 10.00 12.92
CA PHE A 262 3.63 10.75 11.89
C PHE A 262 4.84 11.48 12.50
N LYS A 263 4.65 12.15 13.63
CA LYS A 263 5.75 12.80 14.38
C LYS A 263 6.80 11.80 14.84
N GLN A 264 6.38 10.66 15.38
CA GLN A 264 7.28 9.62 15.86
C GLN A 264 8.21 9.12 14.75
N TRP A 265 7.68 8.84 13.56
CA TRP A 265 8.43 8.19 12.50
C TRP A 265 9.14 9.16 11.56
N PHE A 266 8.58 10.34 11.32
CA PHE A 266 9.11 11.32 10.36
C PHE A 266 9.62 12.60 10.99
N GLY A 267 9.43 12.80 12.31
CA GLY A 267 9.93 13.97 13.05
C GLY A 267 9.21 15.28 12.72
N VAL A 268 8.02 15.20 12.10
CA VAL A 268 7.25 16.38 11.64
C VAL A 268 5.97 16.50 12.43
N ASP A 269 5.72 17.70 12.98
CA ASP A 269 4.43 18.05 13.58
C ASP A 269 3.43 18.42 12.46
N LEU A 270 2.31 17.70 12.40
CA LEU A 270 1.24 18.01 11.47
C LEU A 270 0.29 19.07 12.10
N PRO A 271 -0.12 20.08 11.33
CA PRO A 271 -1.12 21.03 11.80
C PRO A 271 -2.47 20.32 11.96
N SER A 272 -3.17 20.60 13.08
CA SER A 272 -4.52 20.06 13.30
C SER A 272 -5.47 20.55 12.19
N PRO A 273 -6.43 19.71 11.78
CA PRO A 273 -7.49 20.12 10.87
C PRO A 273 -8.24 21.35 11.39
N ALA A 274 -8.45 22.34 10.54
CA ALA A 274 -9.12 23.58 10.93
C ALA A 274 -10.64 23.34 11.09
N ILE A 275 -11.17 23.61 12.30
CA ILE A 275 -12.59 23.46 12.61
C ILE A 275 -13.37 24.62 12.00
N GLY A 276 -14.49 24.32 11.35
CA GLY A 276 -15.38 25.34 10.73
C GLY A 276 -14.97 25.77 9.33
N PHE A 277 -13.99 25.07 8.72
CA PHE A 277 -13.56 25.30 7.34
C PHE A 277 -13.87 24.09 6.44
N PRO A 278 -13.95 24.28 5.11
CA PRO A 278 -14.08 23.17 4.17
C PRO A 278 -12.94 22.17 4.30
N VAL A 279 -13.22 20.88 4.03
CA VAL A 279 -12.18 19.86 3.95
C VAL A 279 -11.27 20.16 2.77
N GLU A 280 -9.97 20.35 3.02
CA GLU A 280 -8.97 20.53 1.98
C GLU A 280 -8.39 19.16 1.57
N PHE A 281 -8.60 18.80 0.31
CA PHE A 281 -7.89 17.70 -0.34
C PHE A 281 -6.57 18.27 -0.90
N LYS A 282 -5.48 18.10 -0.16
CA LYS A 282 -4.13 18.55 -0.58
C LYS A 282 -3.40 17.49 -1.39
#